data_3b16986d11f8e530a1b01228258bdaef
#
_entry.id   3b16986d11f8e530a1b01228258bdaef
#
_cell.length_a   1.000
_cell.length_b   1.000
_cell.length_c   1.000
_cell.angle_alpha   90.00
_cell.angle_beta   90.00
_cell.angle_gamma   90.00
#
_symmetry.space_group_name_H-M   'P 1'
#
loop_
_entity.id
_entity.type
_entity.pdbx_description
1 polymer ?
#
loop_
_entity_poly.entity_id
_entity_poly.type
_entity_poly.pdbx_seq_one_letter_code
_entity_poly.pdbx_strand_id
1 'polypeptide(L)'
;RYFDTHMEEREELQFIFSKLGKIGKFSIYDYLDYLDDLGERSNRKHYLALLLMLISIGIMVVNFSVGILALLAVVIYNNVTYFGMKKEIEPYITSFAYIFRLLNIYPEFKKHRVECLGEEFEEMELAFRQMDRFQRGSGIVMSGTRAGGSGSPLDMLIDFFRMGFH
;
A
#
# COMPACT_ATOMS: atom_id res chain seq x y z
N ARG A 1 -18.42 -0.82 32.08
CA ARG A 1 -19.50 -0.21 32.90
C ARG A 1 -20.27 0.88 32.15
N TYR A 2 -19.63 1.84 31.44
CA TYR A 2 -20.34 2.88 30.67
C TYR A 2 -21.26 2.27 29.61
N PHE A 3 -20.74 1.39 28.79
CA PHE A 3 -21.49 0.74 27.68
C PHE A 3 -22.53 -0.29 28.15
N ASP A 4 -22.51 -0.70 29.40
CA ASP A 4 -23.56 -1.58 29.98
C ASP A 4 -24.87 -0.82 30.19
N THR A 5 -24.76 0.50 30.42
CA THR A 5 -25.89 1.41 30.64
C THR A 5 -26.32 2.16 29.39
N HIS A 6 -25.45 2.24 28.36
CA HIS A 6 -25.68 2.95 27.10
C HIS A 6 -25.67 1.97 25.93
N MET A 7 -26.69 1.12 25.87
CA MET A 7 -26.77 0.03 24.88
C MET A 7 -26.89 0.53 23.44
N GLU A 8 -27.65 1.58 23.19
CA GLU A 8 -27.85 2.17 21.85
C GLU A 8 -26.52 2.72 21.31
N GLU A 9 -25.79 3.51 22.08
CA GLU A 9 -24.48 4.03 21.69
C GLU A 9 -23.47 2.89 21.41
N ARG A 10 -23.53 1.84 22.22
CA ARG A 10 -22.69 0.65 22.01
C ARG A 10 -22.98 -0.01 20.67
N GLU A 11 -24.26 -0.21 20.33
CA GLU A 11 -24.67 -0.84 19.08
C GLU A 11 -24.27 0.01 17.87
N GLU A 12 -24.46 1.32 17.94
CA GLU A 12 -24.06 2.25 16.89
C GLU A 12 -22.55 2.24 16.66
N LEU A 13 -21.75 2.29 17.73
CA LEU A 13 -20.27 2.19 17.63
C LEU A 13 -19.82 0.85 17.08
N GLN A 14 -20.44 -0.26 17.53
CA GLN A 14 -20.15 -1.59 16.98
C GLN A 14 -20.47 -1.66 15.49
N PHE A 15 -21.56 -1.04 15.05
CA PHE A 15 -21.90 -0.97 13.64
C PHE A 15 -20.87 -0.17 12.83
N ILE A 16 -20.43 0.98 13.35
CA ILE A 16 -19.37 1.78 12.73
C ILE A 16 -18.09 0.96 12.59
N PHE A 17 -17.65 0.30 13.67
CA PHE A 17 -16.45 -0.54 13.64
C PHE A 17 -16.61 -1.79 12.75
N SER A 18 -17.82 -2.32 12.59
CA SER A 18 -18.05 -3.44 11.69
C SER A 18 -17.73 -3.12 10.22
N LYS A 19 -17.82 -1.85 9.83
CA LYS A 19 -17.44 -1.36 8.49
C LYS A 19 -15.95 -1.48 8.20
N LEU A 20 -15.08 -1.59 9.22
CA LEU A 20 -13.64 -1.81 9.04
C LEU A 20 -13.34 -3.15 8.37
N GLY A 21 -14.20 -4.14 8.59
CA GLY A 21 -13.96 -5.49 8.13
C GLY A 21 -12.82 -6.18 8.91
N LYS A 22 -12.47 -7.38 8.48
CA LYS A 22 -11.37 -8.12 9.11
C LYS A 22 -10.03 -7.55 8.65
N ILE A 23 -9.15 -7.32 9.61
CA ILE A 23 -7.72 -7.21 9.37
C ILE A 23 -7.27 -8.58 8.83
N GLY A 24 -6.44 -8.60 7.79
CA GLY A 24 -5.87 -9.84 7.28
C GLY A 24 -5.16 -10.65 8.38
N LYS A 25 -4.45 -11.69 8.01
CA LYS A 25 -3.73 -12.58 8.94
C LYS A 25 -2.56 -11.89 9.69
N PHE A 26 -2.31 -10.62 9.40
CA PHE A 26 -1.14 -9.89 9.89
C PHE A 26 -1.55 -8.91 10.98
N SER A 27 -0.76 -8.85 12.06
CA SER A 27 -0.87 -7.83 13.07
C SER A 27 -0.33 -6.50 12.51
N ILE A 28 -1.12 -5.43 12.58
CA ILE A 28 -0.68 -4.09 12.16
C ILE A 28 0.50 -3.63 13.00
N TYR A 29 0.48 -3.94 14.30
CA TYR A 29 1.53 -3.56 15.23
C TYR A 29 2.88 -4.17 14.83
N ASP A 30 2.91 -5.45 14.45
CA ASP A 30 4.14 -6.12 14.05
C ASP A 30 4.78 -5.42 12.82
N TYR A 31 3.96 -4.95 11.88
CA TYR A 31 4.47 -4.25 10.70
C TYR A 31 4.86 -2.79 10.96
N LEU A 32 4.21 -2.12 11.89
CA LEU A 32 4.59 -0.76 12.29
C LEU A 32 5.90 -0.76 13.07
N ASP A 33 6.08 -1.74 13.95
CA ASP A 33 7.31 -1.88 14.75
C ASP A 33 8.54 -2.22 13.89
N TYR A 34 8.34 -2.93 12.77
CA TYR A 34 9.41 -3.30 11.83
C TYR A 34 9.53 -2.37 10.61
N LEU A 35 8.87 -1.20 10.63
CA LEU A 35 8.96 -0.23 9.52
C LEU A 35 10.39 0.27 9.29
N ASP A 36 11.15 0.44 10.35
CA ASP A 36 12.54 0.88 10.30
C ASP A 36 13.49 -0.18 9.71
N ASP A 37 13.12 -1.47 9.80
CA ASP A 37 13.87 -2.58 9.23
C ASP A 37 13.75 -2.69 7.70
N LEU A 38 12.83 -1.93 7.08
CA LEU A 38 12.63 -1.94 5.63
C LEU A 38 13.86 -1.50 4.82
N GLY A 39 14.85 -0.87 5.45
CA GLY A 39 16.10 -0.43 4.84
C GLY A 39 15.90 0.54 3.65
N GLU A 40 16.97 1.22 3.27
CA GLU A 40 16.95 2.07 2.09
C GLU A 40 16.79 1.24 0.81
N ARG A 41 15.72 1.45 0.08
CA ARG A 41 15.46 0.74 -1.17
C ARG A 41 15.93 1.57 -2.35
N SER A 42 16.72 0.93 -3.21
CA SER A 42 17.28 1.57 -4.38
C SER A 42 16.61 1.05 -5.66
N ASN A 43 16.16 1.96 -6.52
CA ASN A 43 15.63 1.65 -7.85
C ASN A 43 16.71 1.24 -8.86
N ARG A 44 17.98 1.12 -8.44
CA ARG A 44 19.12 0.78 -9.33
C ARG A 44 18.87 -0.48 -10.17
N LYS A 45 18.22 -1.50 -9.59
CA LYS A 45 17.90 -2.75 -10.30
C LYS A 45 16.95 -2.53 -11.47
N HIS A 46 15.99 -1.62 -11.33
CA HIS A 46 15.01 -1.29 -12.37
C HIS A 46 15.63 -0.43 -13.47
N TYR A 47 16.50 0.52 -13.11
CA TYR A 47 17.27 1.28 -14.10
C TYR A 47 18.22 0.40 -14.89
N LEU A 48 18.86 -0.60 -14.23
CA LEU A 48 19.65 -1.60 -14.93
C LEU A 48 18.81 -2.43 -15.91
N ALA A 49 17.63 -2.88 -15.50
CA ALA A 49 16.72 -3.62 -16.36
C ALA A 49 16.29 -2.79 -17.57
N LEU A 50 15.99 -1.50 -17.39
CA LEU A 50 15.65 -0.58 -18.47
C LEU A 50 16.82 -0.42 -19.45
N LEU A 51 18.05 -0.24 -18.94
CA LEU A 51 19.25 -0.14 -19.77
C LEU A 51 19.48 -1.40 -20.59
N LEU A 52 19.37 -2.58 -19.95
CA LEU A 52 19.51 -3.87 -20.62
C LEU A 52 18.43 -4.08 -21.70
N MET A 53 17.20 -3.60 -21.46
CA MET A 53 16.13 -3.64 -22.42
C MET A 53 16.45 -2.79 -23.66
N LEU A 54 16.97 -1.58 -23.49
CA LEU A 54 17.40 -0.72 -24.60
C LEU A 54 18.55 -1.35 -25.40
N ILE A 55 19.54 -1.95 -24.71
CA ILE A 55 20.65 -2.68 -25.36
C ILE A 55 20.09 -3.86 -26.16
N SER A 56 19.15 -4.63 -25.61
CA SER A 56 18.52 -5.77 -26.31
C SER A 56 17.82 -5.35 -27.59
N ILE A 57 17.14 -4.20 -27.58
CA ILE A 57 16.52 -3.63 -28.78
C ILE A 57 17.59 -3.24 -29.82
N GLY A 58 18.71 -2.65 -29.39
CA GLY A 58 19.84 -2.34 -30.27
C GLY A 58 20.44 -3.60 -30.91
N ILE A 59 20.63 -4.67 -30.13
CA ILE A 59 21.08 -5.96 -30.64
C ILE A 59 20.08 -6.55 -31.68
N MET A 60 18.78 -6.35 -31.44
CA MET A 60 17.72 -6.85 -32.35
C MET A 60 17.82 -6.25 -33.74
N VAL A 61 18.33 -5.03 -33.87
CA VAL A 61 18.57 -4.38 -35.15
C VAL A 61 19.72 -5.07 -35.94
N VAL A 62 20.74 -5.53 -35.22
CA VAL A 62 21.91 -6.21 -35.81
C VAL A 62 21.65 -7.71 -36.03
N ASN A 63 21.08 -8.36 -35.05
CA ASN A 63 20.72 -9.78 -35.09
C ASN A 63 19.41 -10.02 -34.33
N PHE A 64 18.35 -10.20 -35.09
CA PHE A 64 16.99 -10.33 -34.58
C PHE A 64 16.84 -11.48 -33.57
N SER A 65 17.41 -12.66 -33.88
CA SER A 65 17.25 -13.85 -33.01
C SER A 65 17.98 -13.68 -31.68
N VAL A 66 19.17 -13.11 -31.69
CA VAL A 66 19.94 -12.87 -30.45
C VAL A 66 19.29 -11.75 -29.63
N GLY A 67 18.84 -10.69 -30.28
CA GLY A 67 18.16 -9.57 -29.62
C GLY A 67 16.87 -9.98 -28.93
N ILE A 68 16.05 -10.84 -29.54
CA ILE A 68 14.79 -11.31 -28.94
C ILE A 68 15.03 -12.22 -27.75
N LEU A 69 16.06 -13.08 -27.80
CA LEU A 69 16.46 -13.89 -26.65
C LEU A 69 16.95 -13.04 -25.48
N ALA A 70 17.76 -12.02 -25.77
CA ALA A 70 18.24 -11.08 -24.78
C ALA A 70 17.05 -10.31 -24.14
N LEU A 71 16.10 -9.83 -24.95
CA LEU A 71 14.92 -9.14 -24.48
C LEU A 71 14.07 -10.03 -23.55
N LEU A 72 13.84 -11.28 -23.92
CA LEU A 72 13.10 -12.24 -23.10
C LEU A 72 13.81 -12.46 -21.74
N ALA A 73 15.12 -12.62 -21.74
CA ALA A 73 15.90 -12.77 -20.51
C ALA A 73 15.75 -11.54 -19.59
N VAL A 74 15.80 -10.33 -20.14
CA VAL A 74 15.60 -9.08 -19.39
C VAL A 74 14.19 -8.97 -18.83
N VAL A 75 13.16 -9.35 -19.60
CA VAL A 75 11.79 -9.37 -19.15
C VAL A 75 11.60 -10.34 -18.00
N ILE A 76 12.16 -11.56 -18.10
CA ILE A 76 12.10 -12.55 -17.01
C ILE A 76 12.81 -12.00 -15.75
N TYR A 77 14.00 -11.46 -15.90
CA TYR A 77 14.76 -10.85 -14.79
C TYR A 77 13.96 -9.75 -14.11
N ASN A 78 13.37 -8.83 -14.89
CA ASN A 78 12.56 -7.74 -14.36
C ASN A 78 11.31 -8.26 -13.60
N ASN A 79 10.64 -9.29 -14.15
CA ASN A 79 9.49 -9.93 -13.54
C ASN A 79 9.86 -10.54 -12.18
N VAL A 80 10.92 -11.32 -12.11
CA VAL A 80 11.38 -11.97 -10.86
C VAL A 80 11.71 -10.91 -9.81
N THR A 81 12.41 -9.85 -10.21
CA THR A 81 12.79 -8.76 -9.31
C THR A 81 11.56 -7.99 -8.81
N TYR A 82 10.61 -7.70 -9.69
CA TYR A 82 9.37 -7.01 -9.37
C TYR A 82 8.51 -7.80 -8.37
N PHE A 83 8.25 -9.09 -8.66
CA PHE A 83 7.42 -9.91 -7.78
C PHE A 83 8.09 -10.17 -6.43
N GLY A 84 9.42 -10.30 -6.40
CA GLY A 84 10.17 -10.37 -5.16
C GLY A 84 9.93 -9.13 -4.28
N MET A 85 10.10 -7.95 -4.87
CA MET A 85 9.90 -6.68 -4.17
C MET A 85 8.44 -6.45 -3.77
N LYS A 86 7.49 -6.79 -4.64
CA LYS A 86 6.05 -6.69 -4.35
C LYS A 86 5.67 -7.53 -3.13
N LYS A 87 6.14 -8.79 -3.06
CA LYS A 87 5.87 -9.69 -1.94
C LYS A 87 6.37 -9.17 -0.60
N GLU A 88 7.50 -8.47 -0.60
CA GLU A 88 8.05 -7.87 0.62
C GLU A 88 7.28 -6.63 1.08
N ILE A 89 6.75 -5.82 0.14
CA ILE A 89 6.07 -4.56 0.43
C ILE A 89 4.56 -4.76 0.69
N GLU A 90 3.95 -5.77 0.10
CA GLU A 90 2.51 -6.01 0.16
C GLU A 90 1.91 -6.01 1.58
N PRO A 91 2.55 -6.61 2.61
CA PRO A 91 2.06 -6.56 3.97
C PRO A 91 1.99 -5.12 4.53
N TYR A 92 3.01 -4.30 4.25
CA TYR A 92 3.05 -2.90 4.69
C TYR A 92 1.96 -2.07 4.02
N ILE A 93 1.79 -2.25 2.71
CA ILE A 93 0.72 -1.59 1.95
C ILE A 93 -0.65 -1.99 2.50
N THR A 94 -0.84 -3.26 2.85
CA THR A 94 -2.08 -3.76 3.44
C THR A 94 -2.33 -3.12 4.80
N SER A 95 -1.30 -2.97 5.63
CA SER A 95 -1.39 -2.30 6.94
C SER A 95 -1.75 -0.83 6.79
N PHE A 96 -1.12 -0.10 5.87
CA PHE A 96 -1.49 1.28 5.56
C PHE A 96 -2.90 1.41 5.01
N ALA A 97 -3.32 0.51 4.14
CA ALA A 97 -4.69 0.50 3.62
C ALA A 97 -5.73 0.32 4.73
N TYR A 98 -5.40 -0.44 5.77
CA TYR A 98 -6.25 -0.58 6.95
C TYR A 98 -6.29 0.71 7.78
N ILE A 99 -5.15 1.35 8.02
CA ILE A 99 -5.09 2.66 8.70
C ILE A 99 -5.94 3.68 7.95
N PHE A 100 -5.90 3.71 6.63
CA PHE A 100 -6.75 4.61 5.84
C PHE A 100 -8.24 4.29 5.94
N ARG A 101 -8.62 3.01 6.13
CA ARG A 101 -10.02 2.67 6.45
C ARG A 101 -10.43 3.23 7.81
N LEU A 102 -9.55 3.14 8.81
CA LEU A 102 -9.78 3.76 10.13
C LEU A 102 -9.99 5.27 9.99
N LEU A 103 -9.15 5.94 9.22
CA LEU A 103 -9.28 7.38 8.96
C LEU A 103 -10.61 7.73 8.29
N ASN A 104 -11.06 6.92 7.33
CA ASN A 104 -12.33 7.16 6.63
C ASN A 104 -13.56 6.97 7.54
N ILE A 105 -13.46 6.18 8.59
CA ILE A 105 -14.53 5.94 9.56
C ILE A 105 -14.53 6.98 10.68
N TYR A 106 -13.38 7.57 10.98
CA TYR A 106 -13.23 8.53 12.06
C TYR A 106 -14.25 9.69 12.05
N PRO A 107 -14.59 10.34 10.93
CA PRO A 107 -15.61 11.39 10.91
C PRO A 107 -16.99 10.93 11.35
N GLU A 108 -17.35 9.66 11.09
CA GLU A 108 -18.60 9.05 11.54
C GLU A 108 -18.53 8.73 13.03
N PHE A 109 -17.43 8.13 13.49
CA PHE A 109 -17.16 7.87 14.88
C PHE A 109 -17.17 9.14 15.75
N LYS A 110 -16.59 10.23 15.25
CA LYS A 110 -16.53 11.53 15.94
C LYS A 110 -17.92 12.10 16.26
N LYS A 111 -18.96 11.77 15.50
CA LYS A 111 -20.34 12.24 15.76
C LYS A 111 -20.90 11.65 17.06
N HIS A 112 -20.46 10.46 17.43
CA HIS A 112 -20.84 9.75 18.65
C HIS A 112 -19.80 10.02 19.75
N ARG A 113 -19.68 11.29 20.17
CA ARG A 113 -18.72 11.70 21.20
C ARG A 113 -19.14 11.13 22.54
N VAL A 114 -18.42 10.13 23.01
CA VAL A 114 -18.62 9.49 24.29
C VAL A 114 -17.93 10.33 25.38
N GLU A 115 -18.67 10.76 26.38
CA GLU A 115 -18.14 11.67 27.43
C GLU A 115 -16.94 11.09 28.18
N CYS A 116 -16.90 9.77 28.36
CA CYS A 116 -15.81 9.11 29.09
C CYS A 116 -14.48 9.03 28.32
N LEU A 117 -14.44 9.42 27.03
CA LEU A 117 -13.28 9.35 26.15
C LEU A 117 -12.85 10.75 25.65
N GLY A 118 -13.06 11.79 26.47
CA GLY A 118 -12.81 13.18 26.06
C GLY A 118 -11.36 13.48 25.68
N GLU A 119 -10.41 12.99 26.47
CA GLU A 119 -8.97 13.19 26.25
C GLU A 119 -8.50 12.39 25.04
N GLU A 120 -8.94 11.15 24.93
CA GLU A 120 -8.62 10.26 23.80
C GLU A 120 -9.15 10.80 22.47
N PHE A 121 -10.31 11.47 22.50
CA PHE A 121 -10.86 12.12 21.31
C PHE A 121 -9.98 13.27 20.81
N GLU A 122 -9.36 14.04 21.70
CA GLU A 122 -8.44 15.12 21.31
C GLU A 122 -7.15 14.56 20.65
N GLU A 123 -6.58 13.50 21.26
CA GLU A 123 -5.43 12.81 20.70
C GLU A 123 -5.75 12.18 19.32
N MET A 124 -6.91 11.54 19.19
CA MET A 124 -7.38 10.97 17.93
C MET A 124 -7.59 12.04 16.85
N GLU A 125 -8.11 13.22 17.20
CA GLU A 125 -8.29 14.34 16.28
C GLU A 125 -6.94 14.84 15.74
N LEU A 126 -5.94 14.94 16.62
CA LEU A 126 -4.59 15.35 16.23
C LEU A 126 -3.97 14.32 15.27
N ALA A 127 -4.03 13.05 15.63
CA ALA A 127 -3.55 11.94 14.81
C ALA A 127 -4.27 11.89 13.45
N PHE A 128 -5.60 12.08 13.45
CA PHE A 128 -6.39 12.13 12.23
C PHE A 128 -5.93 13.23 11.28
N ARG A 129 -5.70 14.45 11.79
CA ARG A 129 -5.24 15.57 10.95
C ARG A 129 -3.86 15.34 10.33
N GLN A 130 -2.95 14.71 11.07
CA GLN A 130 -1.62 14.36 10.57
C GLN A 130 -1.71 13.30 9.48
N MET A 131 -2.47 12.24 9.74
CA MET A 131 -2.64 11.13 8.81
C MET A 131 -3.46 11.49 7.56
N ASP A 132 -4.45 12.39 7.67
CA ASP A 132 -5.22 12.88 6.53
C ASP A 132 -4.32 13.62 5.51
N ARG A 133 -3.34 14.38 5.98
CA ARG A 133 -2.33 15.00 5.11
C ARG A 133 -1.48 13.95 4.39
N PHE A 134 -1.04 12.93 5.12
CA PHE A 134 -0.28 11.83 4.56
C PHE A 134 -1.12 11.03 3.54
N GLN A 135 -2.37 10.74 3.85
CA GLN A 135 -3.30 10.04 2.95
C GLN A 135 -3.49 10.79 1.62
N ARG A 136 -3.61 12.10 1.66
CA ARG A 136 -3.73 12.92 0.44
C ARG A 136 -2.48 12.88 -0.41
N GLY A 137 -1.29 12.90 0.21
CA GLY A 137 -0.02 12.79 -0.50
C GLY A 137 0.23 11.39 -1.10
N SER A 138 -0.14 10.34 -0.37
CA SER A 138 0.08 8.95 -0.77
C SER A 138 -1.08 8.33 -1.57
N GLY A 139 -2.18 9.06 -1.78
CA GLY A 139 -3.40 8.56 -2.43
C GLY A 139 -3.17 7.99 -3.82
N ILE A 140 -2.22 8.54 -4.57
CA ILE A 140 -1.86 8.07 -5.93
C ILE A 140 -1.19 6.69 -5.84
N VAL A 141 -0.29 6.49 -4.88
CA VAL A 141 0.41 5.21 -4.67
C VAL A 141 -0.57 4.12 -4.22
N MET A 142 -1.48 4.48 -3.30
CA MET A 142 -2.44 3.55 -2.72
C MET A 142 -3.63 3.23 -3.64
N SER A 143 -3.99 4.10 -4.57
CA SER A 143 -5.05 3.82 -5.54
C SER A 143 -4.65 2.70 -6.52
N GLY A 144 -3.35 2.57 -6.81
CA GLY A 144 -2.80 1.49 -7.61
C GLY A 144 -2.94 0.10 -6.98
N THR A 145 -2.95 0.02 -5.64
CA THR A 145 -3.10 -1.23 -4.90
C THR A 145 -4.55 -1.65 -4.68
N ARG A 146 -5.50 -0.71 -4.74
CA ARG A 146 -6.95 -0.98 -4.65
C ARG A 146 -7.53 -1.66 -5.90
N ALA A 147 -7.00 -1.34 -7.06
CA ALA A 147 -7.25 -2.14 -8.24
C ALA A 147 -6.47 -3.44 -8.01
N GLY A 148 -7.13 -4.45 -7.40
CA GLY A 148 -6.59 -5.79 -7.27
C GLY A 148 -6.09 -6.17 -8.64
N GLY A 149 -4.80 -5.92 -8.88
CA GLY A 149 -4.21 -6.04 -10.19
C GLY A 149 -4.50 -7.45 -10.65
N SER A 150 -5.18 -7.58 -11.76
CA SER A 150 -5.51 -8.88 -12.37
C SER A 150 -4.23 -9.63 -12.75
N GLY A 151 -3.05 -9.09 -12.42
CA GLY A 151 -1.75 -9.61 -12.82
C GLY A 151 -1.52 -9.49 -14.31
N SER A 152 -2.27 -8.61 -14.98
CA SER A 152 -2.08 -8.39 -16.41
C SER A 152 -0.70 -7.77 -16.68
N PRO A 153 -0.06 -8.09 -17.81
CA PRO A 153 1.21 -7.47 -18.20
C PRO A 153 1.13 -5.93 -18.27
N LEU A 154 -0.07 -5.41 -18.48
CA LEU A 154 -0.34 -3.97 -18.58
C LEU A 154 -0.35 -3.32 -17.19
N ASP A 155 -0.92 -4.00 -16.19
CA ASP A 155 -0.85 -3.57 -14.78
C ASP A 155 0.59 -3.55 -14.28
N MET A 156 1.36 -4.54 -14.70
CA MET A 156 2.79 -4.65 -14.41
C MET A 156 3.61 -3.49 -14.98
N LEU A 157 3.32 -3.11 -16.23
CA LEU A 157 3.95 -1.95 -16.88
C LEU A 157 3.57 -0.64 -16.17
N ILE A 158 2.30 -0.47 -15.83
CA ILE A 158 1.80 0.72 -15.13
C ILE A 158 2.44 0.82 -13.73
N ASP A 159 2.51 -0.28 -13.00
CA ASP A 159 3.14 -0.32 -11.69
C ASP A 159 4.65 -0.06 -11.77
N PHE A 160 5.31 -0.58 -12.81
CA PHE A 160 6.73 -0.33 -13.08
C PHE A 160 7.00 1.16 -13.33
N PHE A 161 6.21 1.80 -14.18
CA PHE A 161 6.34 3.24 -14.42
C PHE A 161 6.02 4.07 -13.17
N ARG A 162 5.02 3.68 -12.39
CA ARG A 162 4.67 4.36 -11.15
C ARG A 162 5.76 4.27 -10.07
N MET A 163 6.42 3.11 -9.94
CA MET A 163 7.54 2.95 -8.98
C MET A 163 8.83 3.63 -9.43
N GLY A 164 9.01 3.88 -10.73
CA GLY A 164 10.19 4.57 -11.27
C GLY A 164 10.13 6.09 -11.17
N PHE A 165 8.97 6.68 -10.84
CA PHE A 165 8.78 8.12 -10.74
C PHE A 165 8.66 8.62 -9.28
N HIS A 166 8.85 7.78 -8.30
CA HIS A 166 8.91 8.11 -6.87
C HIS A 166 10.26 7.69 -6.28
#